data_456bd2dfeb38ec4e6ec772d133dbf806
#
_entry.id   456bd2dfeb38ec4e6ec772d133dbf806
#
_cell.length_a   1.000
_cell.length_b   1.000
_cell.length_c   1.000
_cell.angle_alpha   90.00
_cell.angle_beta   90.00
_cell.angle_gamma   90.00
#
_symmetry.space_group_name_H-M   'P 1'
#
loop_
_entity.id
_entity.type
_entity.pdbx_description
1 polymer ?
#
loop_
_entity_poly.entity_id
_entity_poly.type
_entity_poly.pdbx_seq_one_letter_code
_entity_poly.pdbx_strand_id
1 'polypeptide(L)'
;MTLTIASVNVNGIRAACKRRNENNPGMNAWLAETSADIVLMQEVRATPEQAEKALAPALEMGWHLALADAAAKGRAGVGILSRTPLADVEVGFGSFSDAGRWIAATTRDIRVASLYLPSGDTGSPKLDEKYRFLDEFQDILADNAARTNPDGSPADMVIGGDWNICHRAQDLKNNKANEKKAGHLPEERAFMDHVFGAFPDDEPQEKKNLGQWQGVVEYTGGEPWAPAAEPQWFDVARRLHPEEDGPYTWWTYRGQAFNNNAGWRIDYQAATRPMLERAQRTWVEKAPTVEQRWSDHSPLLVEYS
;
A
#
# COMPACT_ATOMS: atom_id res chain seq x y z
N MET A 1 16.63 6.66 17.70
CA MET A 1 15.32 7.36 17.70
C MET A 1 14.35 6.48 16.94
N THR A 2 13.20 6.20 17.51
CA THR A 2 12.16 5.44 16.82
C THR A 2 11.57 6.24 15.67
N LEU A 3 11.25 5.55 14.58
CA LEU A 3 10.56 6.08 13.40
C LEU A 3 9.25 5.31 13.22
N THR A 4 8.13 5.99 13.13
CA THR A 4 6.85 5.35 12.83
C THR A 4 6.35 5.77 11.45
N ILE A 5 6.11 4.78 10.58
CA ILE A 5 5.56 4.98 9.24
C ILE A 5 4.14 4.42 9.23
N ALA A 6 3.19 5.22 8.75
CA ALA A 6 1.82 4.80 8.48
C ALA A 6 1.58 4.71 6.97
N SER A 7 0.81 3.74 6.53
CA SER A 7 0.26 3.66 5.17
C SER A 7 -1.25 3.57 5.24
N VAL A 8 -1.97 4.37 4.43
CA VAL A 8 -3.42 4.37 4.42
C VAL A 8 -4.01 4.85 3.10
N ASN A 9 -4.89 4.07 2.52
CA ASN A 9 -5.78 4.52 1.46
C ASN A 9 -6.86 5.43 2.07
N VAL A 10 -6.87 6.71 1.69
CA VAL A 10 -7.76 7.72 2.27
C VAL A 10 -9.13 7.80 1.61
N ASN A 11 -9.33 7.08 0.49
CA ASN A 11 -10.59 7.02 -0.27
C ASN A 11 -11.18 8.43 -0.55
N GLY A 12 -10.32 9.36 -0.97
CA GLY A 12 -10.62 10.76 -1.22
C GLY A 12 -10.32 11.66 -0.04
N ILE A 13 -9.19 12.38 -0.12
CA ILE A 13 -8.65 13.19 0.97
C ILE A 13 -9.64 14.24 1.51
N ARG A 14 -10.44 14.86 0.63
CA ARG A 14 -11.46 15.84 1.02
C ARG A 14 -12.55 15.24 1.90
N ALA A 15 -12.95 13.99 1.60
CA ALA A 15 -13.94 13.26 2.37
C ALA A 15 -13.36 12.71 3.68
N ALA A 16 -12.11 12.22 3.64
CA ALA A 16 -11.39 11.72 4.81
C ALA A 16 -11.13 12.81 5.85
N CYS A 17 -10.73 14.01 5.42
CA CYS A 17 -10.46 15.14 6.31
C CYS A 17 -11.73 15.84 6.83
N LYS A 18 -12.90 15.57 6.22
CA LYS A 18 -14.15 16.23 6.62
C LYS A 18 -14.62 15.72 7.99
N ARG A 19 -14.79 16.63 8.94
CA ARG A 19 -15.53 16.33 10.18
C ARG A 19 -16.97 15.98 9.85
N ARG A 20 -17.43 14.81 10.24
CA ARG A 20 -18.81 14.34 10.01
C ARG A 20 -19.69 14.60 11.23
N ASN A 21 -19.19 14.32 12.42
CA ASN A 21 -19.86 14.56 13.71
C ASN A 21 -18.80 14.55 14.84
N GLU A 22 -19.24 14.55 16.08
CA GLU A 22 -18.33 14.54 17.25
C GLU A 22 -17.52 13.24 17.35
N ASN A 23 -18.10 12.11 16.97
CA ASN A 23 -17.45 10.80 17.02
C ASN A 23 -16.61 10.49 15.76
N ASN A 24 -16.73 11.29 14.70
CA ASN A 24 -15.95 11.18 13.48
C ASN A 24 -15.40 12.54 13.07
N PRO A 25 -14.32 12.98 13.73
CA PRO A 25 -13.71 14.29 13.46
C PRO A 25 -12.90 14.32 12.17
N GLY A 26 -12.71 13.16 11.49
CA GLY A 26 -11.97 13.01 10.25
C GLY A 26 -10.47 12.83 10.43
N MET A 27 -9.77 12.65 9.31
CA MET A 27 -8.35 12.34 9.26
C MET A 27 -7.45 13.41 9.91
N ASN A 28 -7.81 14.70 9.83
CA ASN A 28 -7.00 15.74 10.44
C ASN A 28 -6.89 15.61 11.97
N ALA A 29 -7.93 15.12 12.64
CA ALA A 29 -7.86 14.83 14.07
C ALA A 29 -6.93 13.64 14.35
N TRP A 30 -6.97 12.61 13.51
CA TRP A 30 -6.02 11.50 13.59
C TRP A 30 -4.57 11.97 13.36
N LEU A 31 -4.33 12.84 12.37
CA LEU A 31 -2.99 13.41 12.12
C LEU A 31 -2.47 14.25 13.29
N ALA A 32 -3.33 14.85 14.09
CA ALA A 32 -2.95 15.60 15.28
C ALA A 32 -2.49 14.69 16.43
N GLU A 33 -3.00 13.47 16.52
CA GLU A 33 -2.82 12.55 17.64
C GLU A 33 -1.89 11.36 17.32
N THR A 34 -1.71 11.03 16.01
CA THR A 34 -0.93 9.87 15.60
C THR A 34 0.53 9.95 16.00
N SER A 35 1.12 8.81 16.35
CA SER A 35 2.56 8.65 16.56
C SER A 35 3.35 8.59 15.25
N ALA A 36 2.69 8.59 14.08
CA ALA A 36 3.37 8.52 12.81
C ALA A 36 4.26 9.76 12.55
N ASP A 37 5.48 9.50 12.10
CA ASP A 37 6.40 10.52 11.58
C ASP A 37 6.18 10.73 10.07
N ILE A 38 5.77 9.66 9.36
CA ILE A 38 5.53 9.65 7.92
C ILE A 38 4.19 8.96 7.66
N VAL A 39 3.38 9.54 6.77
CA VAL A 39 2.11 8.94 6.32
C VAL A 39 2.10 8.82 4.80
N LEU A 40 2.01 7.60 4.30
CA LEU A 40 1.94 7.25 2.90
C LEU A 40 0.47 7.10 2.51
N MET A 41 -0.03 7.98 1.66
CA MET A 41 -1.47 8.09 1.32
C MET A 41 -1.75 7.58 -0.08
N GLN A 42 -2.85 6.83 -0.24
CA GLN A 42 -3.36 6.36 -1.52
C GLN A 42 -4.79 6.87 -1.74
N GLU A 43 -5.23 6.90 -2.98
CA GLU A 43 -6.53 7.41 -3.40
C GLU A 43 -6.84 8.84 -2.89
N VAL A 44 -5.90 9.74 -3.03
CA VAL A 44 -6.06 11.15 -2.65
C VAL A 44 -7.21 11.80 -3.43
N ARG A 45 -7.41 11.46 -4.71
CA ARG A 45 -8.53 11.88 -5.57
C ARG A 45 -8.80 13.39 -5.56
N ALA A 46 -7.76 14.18 -5.55
CA ALA A 46 -7.81 15.63 -5.47
C ALA A 46 -6.66 16.25 -6.26
N THR A 47 -6.86 17.49 -6.74
CA THR A 47 -5.74 18.30 -7.24
C THR A 47 -4.84 18.72 -6.08
N PRO A 48 -3.59 19.15 -6.33
CA PRO A 48 -2.70 19.66 -5.28
C PRO A 48 -3.38 20.72 -4.41
N GLU A 49 -4.02 21.73 -4.99
CA GLU A 49 -4.69 22.81 -4.24
C GLU A 49 -5.85 22.29 -3.38
N GLN A 50 -6.58 21.29 -3.88
CA GLN A 50 -7.68 20.69 -3.14
C GLN A 50 -7.17 19.84 -1.96
N ALA A 51 -6.05 19.14 -2.16
CA ALA A 51 -5.42 18.34 -1.12
C ALA A 51 -4.80 19.23 -0.03
N GLU A 52 -4.05 20.26 -0.42
CA GLU A 52 -3.48 21.25 0.50
C GLU A 52 -4.57 21.91 1.34
N LYS A 53 -5.68 22.32 0.73
CA LYS A 53 -6.82 22.89 1.44
C LYS A 53 -7.43 21.89 2.42
N ALA A 54 -7.57 20.62 2.07
CA ALA A 54 -8.11 19.59 2.94
C ALA A 54 -7.18 19.28 4.12
N LEU A 55 -5.88 19.33 3.89
CA LEU A 55 -4.81 19.05 4.86
C LEU A 55 -4.28 20.31 5.57
N ALA A 56 -4.88 21.49 5.36
CA ALA A 56 -4.39 22.74 5.94
C ALA A 56 -4.11 22.63 7.44
N PRO A 57 -4.96 22.02 8.30
CA PRO A 57 -4.65 21.86 9.72
C PRO A 57 -3.36 21.05 9.96
N ALA A 58 -3.09 20.01 9.17
CA ALA A 58 -1.87 19.23 9.29
C ALA A 58 -0.64 20.04 8.85
N LEU A 59 -0.76 20.77 7.75
CA LEU A 59 0.32 21.63 7.26
C LEU A 59 0.66 22.75 8.25
N GLU A 60 -0.33 23.33 8.90
CA GLU A 60 -0.16 24.32 9.98
C GLU A 60 0.54 23.71 11.21
N MET A 61 0.39 22.41 11.46
CA MET A 61 1.12 21.68 12.50
C MET A 61 2.55 21.29 12.09
N GLY A 62 3.01 21.70 10.91
CA GLY A 62 4.37 21.48 10.44
C GLY A 62 4.57 20.19 9.62
N TRP A 63 3.52 19.53 9.17
CA TRP A 63 3.68 18.46 8.21
C TRP A 63 4.10 18.99 6.83
N HIS A 64 5.04 18.28 6.18
CA HIS A 64 5.46 18.52 4.81
C HIS A 64 4.71 17.56 3.89
N LEU A 65 4.28 18.04 2.73
CA LEU A 65 3.46 17.29 1.78
C LEU A 65 4.14 17.19 0.42
N ALA A 66 4.17 15.99 -0.15
CA ALA A 66 4.43 15.75 -1.56
C ALA A 66 3.27 14.94 -2.17
N LEU A 67 2.86 15.27 -3.39
CA LEU A 67 1.70 14.69 -4.07
C LEU A 67 2.02 14.30 -5.50
N ALA A 68 1.41 13.22 -5.96
CA ALA A 68 1.29 12.85 -7.35
C ALA A 68 -0.21 12.64 -7.64
N ASP A 69 -0.84 13.64 -8.23
CA ASP A 69 -2.22 13.52 -8.71
C ASP A 69 -2.28 12.77 -10.05
N ALA A 70 -3.44 12.24 -10.38
CA ALA A 70 -3.65 11.59 -11.66
C ALA A 70 -4.12 12.58 -12.72
N ALA A 71 -3.67 12.44 -13.97
CA ALA A 71 -4.19 13.17 -15.12
C ALA A 71 -5.72 13.00 -15.25
N ALA A 72 -6.25 11.83 -14.88
CA ALA A 72 -7.69 11.59 -14.79
C ALA A 72 -8.26 12.13 -13.48
N LYS A 73 -8.94 13.26 -13.54
CA LYS A 73 -9.52 13.96 -12.38
C LYS A 73 -10.39 13.05 -11.50
N GLY A 74 -10.17 13.15 -10.17
CA GLY A 74 -10.97 12.44 -9.17
C GLY A 74 -10.69 10.94 -9.07
N ARG A 75 -9.61 10.46 -9.68
CA ARG A 75 -9.15 9.07 -9.62
C ARG A 75 -7.76 9.00 -9.02
N ALA A 76 -7.41 7.86 -8.44
CA ALA A 76 -6.08 7.58 -7.89
C ALA A 76 -5.52 8.76 -7.08
N GLY A 77 -4.25 9.12 -7.29
CA GLY A 77 -3.52 10.11 -6.52
C GLY A 77 -2.87 9.51 -5.29
N VAL A 78 -1.56 9.70 -5.16
CA VAL A 78 -0.79 9.26 -4.01
C VAL A 78 -0.07 10.44 -3.37
N GLY A 79 0.28 10.32 -2.09
CA GLY A 79 0.96 11.39 -1.38
C GLY A 79 1.80 10.90 -0.23
N ILE A 80 2.71 11.74 0.21
CA ILE A 80 3.56 11.53 1.38
C ILE A 80 3.41 12.76 2.28
N LEU A 81 2.99 12.53 3.53
CA LEU A 81 3.13 13.50 4.61
C LEU A 81 4.32 13.10 5.48
N SER A 82 5.14 14.07 5.86
CA SER A 82 6.28 13.84 6.76
C SER A 82 6.40 14.98 7.77
N ARG A 83 6.81 14.67 9.01
CA ARG A 83 7.15 15.67 10.01
C ARG A 83 8.50 16.35 9.77
N THR A 84 9.26 15.86 8.80
CA THR A 84 10.54 16.43 8.35
C THR A 84 10.49 16.71 6.85
N PRO A 85 11.32 17.62 6.33
CA PRO A 85 11.32 17.96 4.91
C PRO A 85 11.47 16.74 3.99
N LEU A 86 10.83 16.81 2.84
CA LEU A 86 10.90 15.82 1.77
C LEU A 86 11.87 16.29 0.68
N ALA A 87 12.77 15.43 0.24
CA ALA A 87 13.73 15.67 -0.83
C ALA A 87 13.64 14.57 -1.90
N ASP A 88 14.26 14.78 -3.04
CA ASP A 88 14.40 13.81 -4.14
C ASP A 88 13.06 13.16 -4.53
N VAL A 89 12.05 13.99 -4.72
CA VAL A 89 10.70 13.53 -5.06
C VAL A 89 10.68 12.99 -6.48
N GLU A 90 10.28 11.73 -6.63
CA GLU A 90 10.07 11.04 -7.90
C GLU A 90 8.61 10.64 -8.06
N VAL A 91 8.00 10.88 -9.22
CA VAL A 91 6.58 10.64 -9.49
C VAL A 91 6.41 9.75 -10.71
N GLY A 92 5.55 8.74 -10.57
CA GLY A 92 5.18 7.85 -11.67
C GLY A 92 6.34 7.02 -12.20
N PHE A 93 6.05 6.17 -13.16
CA PHE A 93 7.03 5.39 -13.91
C PHE A 93 6.41 4.86 -15.21
N GLY A 94 7.24 4.57 -16.19
CA GLY A 94 6.87 3.94 -17.45
C GLY A 94 5.60 4.50 -18.09
N SER A 95 4.68 3.63 -18.46
CA SER A 95 3.38 4.01 -19.02
C SER A 95 2.40 4.58 -17.98
N PHE A 96 2.76 4.55 -16.69
CA PHE A 96 1.99 5.09 -15.57
C PHE A 96 2.57 6.37 -14.98
N SER A 97 3.34 7.12 -15.78
CA SER A 97 4.05 8.34 -15.33
C SER A 97 3.12 9.45 -14.80
N ASP A 98 1.88 9.52 -15.29
CA ASP A 98 0.85 10.50 -14.91
C ASP A 98 -0.40 9.87 -14.28
N ALA A 99 -0.31 8.61 -13.89
CA ALA A 99 -1.46 7.85 -13.36
C ALA A 99 -1.77 8.13 -11.88
N GLY A 100 -0.91 8.88 -11.17
CA GLY A 100 -1.07 9.17 -9.74
C GLY A 100 -1.04 7.90 -8.88
N ARG A 101 -0.14 6.95 -9.21
CA ARG A 101 -0.08 5.63 -8.55
C ARG A 101 1.22 5.37 -7.82
N TRP A 102 2.22 6.23 -8.01
CA TRP A 102 3.54 6.12 -7.41
C TRP A 102 4.11 7.50 -7.10
N ILE A 103 4.63 7.66 -5.89
CA ILE A 103 5.47 8.76 -5.48
C ILE A 103 6.51 8.24 -4.49
N ALA A 104 7.76 8.65 -4.65
CA ALA A 104 8.83 8.35 -3.71
C ALA A 104 9.54 9.63 -3.31
N ALA A 105 10.07 9.67 -2.09
CA ALA A 105 10.83 10.80 -1.57
C ALA A 105 11.84 10.32 -0.53
N THR A 106 12.86 11.15 -0.28
CA THR A 106 13.83 10.96 0.81
C THR A 106 13.45 11.85 1.99
N THR A 107 13.44 11.30 3.19
CA THR A 107 13.24 12.02 4.43
C THR A 107 13.88 11.23 5.58
N ARG A 108 14.47 11.89 6.59
CA ARG A 108 15.16 11.23 7.70
C ARG A 108 16.21 10.19 7.28
N ASP A 109 16.93 10.48 6.19
CA ASP A 109 17.96 9.61 5.60
C ASP A 109 17.44 8.22 5.13
N ILE A 110 16.12 8.08 4.97
CA ILE A 110 15.49 6.90 4.37
C ILE A 110 14.71 7.28 3.12
N ARG A 111 14.56 6.33 2.22
CA ARG A 111 13.67 6.46 1.07
C ARG A 111 12.32 5.87 1.41
N VAL A 112 11.25 6.60 1.13
CA VAL A 112 9.88 6.12 1.29
C VAL A 112 9.10 6.29 0.00
N ALA A 113 8.17 5.37 -0.25
CA ALA A 113 7.27 5.49 -1.39
C ALA A 113 5.83 5.18 -1.02
N SER A 114 4.89 5.87 -1.65
CA SER A 114 3.45 5.57 -1.59
C SER A 114 3.01 4.96 -2.92
N LEU A 115 2.46 3.76 -2.84
CA LEU A 115 1.99 2.96 -3.97
C LEU A 115 0.47 2.79 -3.92
N TYR A 116 -0.19 3.04 -5.06
CA TYR A 116 -1.59 2.65 -5.29
C TYR A 116 -1.69 1.75 -6.51
N LEU A 117 -1.65 0.44 -6.29
CA LEU A 117 -1.73 -0.57 -7.33
C LEU A 117 -3.16 -0.64 -7.89
N PRO A 118 -3.36 -0.80 -9.23
CA PRO A 118 -4.70 -0.96 -9.79
C PRO A 118 -5.49 -2.08 -9.13
N SER A 119 -6.76 -1.85 -8.79
CA SER A 119 -7.60 -2.87 -8.16
C SER A 119 -7.93 -4.05 -9.07
N GLY A 120 -8.01 -3.79 -10.39
CA GLY A 120 -8.48 -4.79 -11.34
C GLY A 120 -9.98 -5.03 -11.25
N ASP A 121 -10.49 -5.78 -12.22
CA ASP A 121 -11.87 -6.28 -12.22
C ASP A 121 -11.92 -7.47 -13.18
N THR A 122 -12.23 -8.64 -12.68
CA THR A 122 -12.18 -9.91 -13.43
C THR A 122 -13.00 -9.82 -14.72
N GLY A 123 -12.40 -10.19 -15.85
CA GLY A 123 -13.04 -10.16 -17.17
C GLY A 123 -13.20 -8.75 -17.76
N SER A 124 -12.43 -7.78 -17.32
CA SER A 124 -12.48 -6.41 -17.85
C SER A 124 -11.08 -5.84 -18.16
N PRO A 125 -11.01 -4.77 -18.99
CA PRO A 125 -9.75 -4.08 -19.28
C PRO A 125 -9.01 -3.52 -18.05
N LYS A 126 -9.69 -3.38 -16.91
CA LYS A 126 -9.04 -2.97 -15.66
C LYS A 126 -8.10 -4.05 -15.10
N LEU A 127 -8.39 -5.33 -15.37
CA LEU A 127 -7.48 -6.40 -14.99
C LEU A 127 -6.25 -6.43 -15.90
N ASP A 128 -6.43 -6.13 -17.19
CA ASP A 128 -5.32 -5.97 -18.14
C ASP A 128 -4.42 -4.81 -17.73
N GLU A 129 -5.00 -3.66 -17.34
CA GLU A 129 -4.24 -2.53 -16.79
C GLU A 129 -3.43 -2.94 -15.57
N LYS A 130 -4.04 -3.73 -14.67
CA LYS A 130 -3.36 -4.22 -13.47
C LYS A 130 -2.14 -5.08 -13.81
N TYR A 131 -2.30 -6.04 -14.73
CA TYR A 131 -1.19 -6.91 -15.12
C TYR A 131 -0.06 -6.14 -15.81
N ARG A 132 -0.36 -5.16 -16.68
CA ARG A 132 0.65 -4.27 -17.25
C ARG A 132 1.38 -3.46 -16.17
N PHE A 133 0.64 -3.01 -15.16
CA PHE A 133 1.25 -2.32 -14.02
C PHE A 133 2.21 -3.23 -13.25
N LEU A 134 1.83 -4.48 -12.99
CA LEU A 134 2.68 -5.44 -12.29
C LEU A 134 3.96 -5.73 -13.09
N ASP A 135 3.86 -5.86 -14.42
CA ASP A 135 5.02 -6.06 -15.29
C ASP A 135 6.01 -4.89 -15.22
N GLU A 136 5.53 -3.66 -15.35
CA GLU A 136 6.40 -2.48 -15.27
C GLU A 136 6.91 -2.21 -13.85
N PHE A 137 6.12 -2.57 -12.83
CA PHE A 137 6.48 -2.36 -11.44
C PHE A 137 7.63 -3.26 -10.95
N GLN A 138 7.86 -4.40 -11.58
CA GLN A 138 9.03 -5.24 -11.30
C GLN A 138 10.34 -4.47 -11.47
N ASP A 139 10.47 -3.70 -12.55
CA ASP A 139 11.66 -2.90 -12.83
C ASP A 139 11.87 -1.83 -11.73
N ILE A 140 10.79 -1.18 -11.30
CA ILE A 140 10.83 -0.21 -10.19
C ILE A 140 11.26 -0.86 -8.88
N LEU A 141 10.76 -2.06 -8.59
CA LEU A 141 11.17 -2.80 -7.41
C LEU A 141 12.66 -3.19 -7.48
N ALA A 142 13.14 -3.66 -8.64
CA ALA A 142 14.53 -4.03 -8.85
C ALA A 142 15.46 -2.81 -8.73
N ASP A 143 15.13 -1.71 -9.41
CA ASP A 143 15.92 -0.46 -9.40
C ASP A 143 16.04 0.11 -7.98
N ASN A 144 14.95 0.10 -7.21
CA ASN A 144 14.97 0.62 -5.85
C ASN A 144 15.69 -0.34 -4.88
N ALA A 145 15.59 -1.65 -5.07
CA ALA A 145 16.34 -2.62 -4.28
C ALA A 145 17.87 -2.53 -4.52
N ALA A 146 18.28 -2.12 -5.73
CA ALA A 146 19.68 -1.94 -6.09
C ALA A 146 20.29 -0.61 -5.59
N ARG A 147 19.48 0.29 -5.03
CA ARG A 147 19.99 1.57 -4.45
C ARG A 147 20.90 1.30 -3.27
N THR A 148 21.87 2.17 -3.12
CA THR A 148 22.80 2.14 -1.98
C THR A 148 22.82 3.48 -1.27
N ASN A 149 23.12 3.42 0.01
CA ASN A 149 23.45 4.57 0.83
C ASN A 149 24.83 5.14 0.40
N PRO A 150 25.19 6.37 0.82
CA PRO A 150 26.49 6.96 0.50
C PRO A 150 27.71 6.13 0.93
N ASP A 151 27.55 5.27 1.92
CA ASP A 151 28.61 4.36 2.39
C ASP A 151 28.70 3.03 1.62
N GLY A 152 27.84 2.85 0.59
CA GLY A 152 27.76 1.63 -0.23
C GLY A 152 26.91 0.51 0.38
N SER A 153 26.35 0.69 1.55
CA SER A 153 25.37 -0.27 2.12
C SER A 153 24.05 -0.24 1.36
N PRO A 154 23.23 -1.33 1.41
CA PRO A 154 21.89 -1.32 0.82
C PRO A 154 21.03 -0.17 1.37
N ALA A 155 20.27 0.49 0.51
CA ALA A 155 19.46 1.63 0.91
C ALA A 155 18.36 1.23 1.91
N ASP A 156 18.13 2.11 2.87
CA ASP A 156 17.01 2.07 3.79
C ASP A 156 15.76 2.54 3.06
N MET A 157 14.87 1.60 2.66
CA MET A 157 13.66 1.97 1.93
C MET A 157 12.43 1.21 2.40
N VAL A 158 11.28 1.93 2.42
CA VAL A 158 9.94 1.39 2.69
C VAL A 158 8.98 1.84 1.59
N ILE A 159 8.29 0.88 0.98
CA ILE A 159 7.16 1.10 0.07
C ILE A 159 5.88 0.78 0.84
N GLY A 160 5.16 1.81 1.30
CA GLY A 160 3.83 1.64 1.85
C GLY A 160 2.77 1.82 0.77
N GLY A 161 1.68 1.07 0.85
CA GLY A 161 0.65 1.27 -0.17
C GLY A 161 -0.51 0.29 -0.10
N ASP A 162 -1.54 0.66 -0.84
CA ASP A 162 -2.62 -0.25 -1.19
C ASP A 162 -2.19 -1.04 -2.45
N TRP A 163 -1.79 -2.29 -2.22
CA TRP A 163 -1.35 -3.20 -3.26
C TRP A 163 -2.52 -3.91 -3.95
N ASN A 164 -3.72 -3.75 -3.44
CA ASN A 164 -4.93 -4.36 -3.98
C ASN A 164 -4.81 -5.89 -4.21
N ILE A 165 -3.95 -6.56 -3.46
CA ILE A 165 -3.73 -8.01 -3.51
C ILE A 165 -3.64 -8.56 -2.08
N CYS A 166 -4.40 -9.61 -1.79
CA CYS A 166 -4.18 -10.48 -0.65
C CYS A 166 -3.21 -11.58 -1.07
N HIS A 167 -2.02 -11.63 -0.46
CA HIS A 167 -0.98 -12.59 -0.81
C HIS A 167 -1.34 -14.00 -0.35
N ARG A 168 -1.69 -14.14 0.92
CA ARG A 168 -1.85 -15.44 1.60
C ARG A 168 -3.32 -15.70 1.97
N ALA A 169 -3.64 -16.96 2.25
CA ALA A 169 -4.97 -17.35 2.68
C ALA A 169 -5.44 -16.62 3.95
N GLN A 170 -4.55 -16.39 4.91
CA GLN A 170 -4.82 -15.67 6.16
C GLN A 170 -4.97 -14.14 5.97
N ASP A 171 -4.64 -13.59 4.80
CA ASP A 171 -4.83 -12.18 4.48
C ASP A 171 -6.29 -11.83 4.17
N LEU A 172 -7.16 -12.82 4.10
CA LEU A 172 -8.53 -12.66 3.64
C LEU A 172 -9.49 -13.57 4.44
N LYS A 173 -10.40 -12.99 5.21
CA LYS A 173 -11.30 -13.75 6.09
C LYS A 173 -12.11 -14.82 5.38
N ASN A 174 -12.58 -14.55 4.17
CA ASN A 174 -13.37 -15.47 3.35
C ASN A 174 -12.58 -15.98 2.13
N ASN A 175 -11.36 -16.45 2.35
CA ASN A 175 -10.40 -16.85 1.32
C ASN A 175 -11.05 -17.69 0.20
N LYS A 176 -11.57 -18.88 0.49
CA LYS A 176 -12.13 -19.81 -0.50
C LYS A 176 -13.20 -19.21 -1.41
N ALA A 177 -14.03 -18.30 -0.88
CA ALA A 177 -15.08 -17.65 -1.65
C ALA A 177 -14.56 -16.55 -2.59
N ASN A 178 -13.31 -16.15 -2.45
CA ASN A 178 -12.71 -15.04 -3.17
C ASN A 178 -11.53 -15.42 -4.09
N GLU A 179 -11.17 -16.70 -4.19
CA GLU A 179 -10.03 -17.20 -5.00
C GLU A 179 -10.12 -16.85 -6.50
N LYS A 180 -11.33 -16.52 -6.99
CA LYS A 180 -11.58 -16.13 -8.38
C LYS A 180 -11.88 -14.64 -8.55
N LYS A 181 -11.58 -13.82 -7.55
CA LYS A 181 -11.83 -12.38 -7.60
C LYS A 181 -10.52 -11.63 -7.72
N ALA A 182 -10.55 -10.53 -8.48
CA ALA A 182 -9.44 -9.58 -8.50
C ALA A 182 -9.09 -9.15 -7.07
N GLY A 183 -7.80 -9.10 -6.79
CA GLY A 183 -7.23 -8.94 -5.46
C GLY A 183 -6.86 -10.25 -4.78
N HIS A 184 -7.21 -11.43 -5.36
CA HIS A 184 -6.79 -12.73 -4.83
C HIS A 184 -6.68 -13.82 -5.92
N LEU A 185 -6.46 -13.41 -7.17
CA LEU A 185 -6.27 -14.33 -8.28
C LEU A 185 -4.92 -15.05 -8.18
N PRO A 186 -4.77 -16.25 -8.81
CA PRO A 186 -3.51 -16.99 -8.81
C PRO A 186 -2.31 -16.17 -9.29
N GLU A 187 -2.45 -15.44 -10.39
CA GLU A 187 -1.38 -14.61 -10.96
C GLU A 187 -0.99 -13.45 -10.03
N GLU A 188 -1.96 -12.86 -9.34
CA GLU A 188 -1.70 -11.80 -8.37
C GLU A 188 -0.93 -12.33 -7.16
N ARG A 189 -1.29 -13.51 -6.65
CA ARG A 189 -0.56 -14.16 -5.56
C ARG A 189 0.83 -14.61 -5.98
N ALA A 190 0.99 -15.09 -7.24
CA ALA A 190 2.30 -15.42 -7.81
C ALA A 190 3.21 -14.18 -7.90
N PHE A 191 2.66 -13.01 -8.27
CA PHE A 191 3.41 -11.77 -8.22
C PHE A 191 3.89 -11.44 -6.79
N MET A 192 3.05 -11.64 -5.79
CA MET A 192 3.46 -11.41 -4.40
C MET A 192 4.53 -12.41 -3.94
N ASP A 193 4.45 -13.68 -4.37
CA ASP A 193 5.52 -14.68 -4.17
C ASP A 193 6.83 -14.26 -4.85
N HIS A 194 6.74 -13.65 -6.04
CA HIS A 194 7.89 -13.10 -6.75
C HIS A 194 8.54 -11.93 -5.98
N VAL A 195 7.77 -11.09 -5.33
CA VAL A 195 8.27 -9.93 -4.58
C VAL A 195 8.80 -10.33 -3.20
N PHE A 196 8.01 -11.11 -2.44
CA PHE A 196 8.26 -11.37 -1.01
C PHE A 196 8.81 -12.78 -0.71
N GLY A 197 8.87 -13.66 -1.72
CA GLY A 197 9.18 -15.07 -1.52
C GLY A 197 8.05 -15.83 -0.83
N ALA A 198 8.32 -17.08 -0.46
CA ALA A 198 7.33 -18.01 0.07
C ALA A 198 7.16 -17.99 1.60
N PHE A 199 7.87 -17.10 2.31
CA PHE A 199 7.79 -16.99 3.76
C PHE A 199 6.33 -16.84 4.26
N PRO A 200 5.92 -17.47 5.39
CA PRO A 200 6.71 -18.34 6.28
C PRO A 200 6.71 -19.83 5.91
N ASP A 201 5.99 -20.26 4.87
CA ASP A 201 5.71 -21.68 4.62
C ASP A 201 6.83 -22.42 3.88
N ASP A 202 7.87 -21.73 3.42
CA ASP A 202 8.93 -22.24 2.53
C ASP A 202 8.41 -22.74 1.18
N GLU A 203 7.13 -22.46 0.87
CA GLU A 203 6.48 -22.86 -0.36
C GLU A 203 5.61 -21.75 -0.94
N PRO A 204 5.58 -21.59 -2.29
CA PRO A 204 4.75 -20.58 -2.95
C PRO A 204 3.28 -20.68 -2.57
N GLN A 205 2.61 -19.55 -2.48
CA GLN A 205 1.18 -19.49 -2.19
C GLN A 205 0.34 -19.99 -3.37
N GLU A 206 0.84 -19.88 -4.59
CA GLU A 206 0.18 -20.41 -5.78
C GLU A 206 1.10 -21.39 -6.51
N LYS A 207 0.66 -22.63 -6.67
CA LYS A 207 1.36 -23.70 -7.37
C LYS A 207 0.67 -24.11 -8.67
N LYS A 208 -0.55 -23.64 -8.89
CA LYS A 208 -1.41 -24.02 -10.01
C LYS A 208 -1.89 -22.79 -10.76
N ASN A 209 -2.26 -23.00 -12.01
CA ASN A 209 -2.83 -21.97 -12.88
C ASN A 209 -1.91 -20.76 -13.13
N LEU A 210 -0.61 -20.87 -12.86
CA LEU A 210 0.36 -19.82 -13.16
C LEU A 210 0.40 -19.58 -14.67
N GLY A 211 0.36 -18.32 -15.09
CA GLY A 211 0.35 -17.90 -16.48
C GLY A 211 -0.98 -18.09 -17.20
N GLN A 212 -2.01 -18.52 -16.53
CA GLN A 212 -3.35 -18.65 -17.15
C GLN A 212 -4.04 -17.30 -17.34
N TRP A 213 -3.65 -16.25 -16.60
CA TRP A 213 -4.17 -14.89 -16.70
C TRP A 213 -5.69 -14.83 -16.65
N GLN A 214 -6.28 -15.52 -15.66
CA GLN A 214 -7.72 -15.69 -15.52
C GLN A 214 -8.45 -14.35 -15.47
N GLY A 215 -9.51 -14.24 -16.27
CA GLY A 215 -10.32 -13.05 -16.37
C GLY A 215 -9.72 -11.93 -17.25
N VAL A 216 -8.57 -12.17 -17.86
CA VAL A 216 -7.94 -11.24 -18.83
C VAL A 216 -8.80 -11.11 -20.09
N VAL A 217 -8.90 -9.90 -20.62
CA VAL A 217 -9.63 -9.59 -21.87
C VAL A 217 -8.66 -9.49 -23.03
N GLU A 218 -7.60 -8.72 -22.91
CA GLU A 218 -6.67 -8.40 -24.00
C GLU A 218 -5.20 -8.67 -23.65
N TYR A 219 -4.87 -8.75 -22.38
CA TYR A 219 -3.50 -8.99 -21.95
C TYR A 219 -3.07 -10.41 -22.27
N THR A 220 -1.99 -10.55 -23.03
CA THR A 220 -1.46 -11.87 -23.44
C THR A 220 -0.47 -12.44 -22.44
N GLY A 221 -0.15 -11.68 -21.40
CA GLY A 221 0.80 -12.07 -20.37
C GLY A 221 2.25 -12.09 -20.83
N GLY A 222 3.12 -12.11 -19.85
CA GLY A 222 4.52 -12.48 -19.99
C GLY A 222 4.72 -13.92 -19.49
N GLU A 223 5.96 -14.26 -19.17
CA GLU A 223 6.24 -15.48 -18.42
C GLU A 223 5.63 -15.40 -17.02
N PRO A 224 5.12 -16.51 -16.46
CA PRO A 224 4.63 -16.54 -15.10
C PRO A 224 5.70 -16.09 -14.10
N TRP A 225 5.32 -15.29 -13.13
CA TRP A 225 6.24 -14.88 -12.07
C TRP A 225 6.68 -16.08 -11.25
N ALA A 226 8.00 -16.29 -11.18
CA ALA A 226 8.59 -17.30 -10.32
C ALA A 226 8.79 -16.73 -8.90
N PRO A 227 8.54 -17.51 -7.85
CA PRO A 227 8.80 -17.09 -6.48
C PRO A 227 10.26 -16.71 -6.28
N ALA A 228 10.53 -15.61 -5.58
CA ALA A 228 11.88 -15.21 -5.26
C ALA A 228 12.50 -16.17 -4.23
N ALA A 229 13.61 -16.79 -4.60
CA ALA A 229 14.41 -17.58 -3.67
C ALA A 229 15.14 -16.70 -2.64
N GLU A 230 15.59 -15.52 -3.09
CA GLU A 230 16.26 -14.52 -2.28
C GLU A 230 15.56 -13.17 -2.47
N PRO A 231 14.44 -12.93 -1.76
CA PRO A 231 13.68 -11.70 -1.90
C PRO A 231 14.50 -10.49 -1.44
N GLN A 232 14.36 -9.37 -2.17
CA GLN A 232 14.95 -8.09 -1.79
C GLN A 232 13.96 -7.20 -1.01
N TRP A 233 12.68 -7.54 -1.10
CA TRP A 233 11.58 -6.86 -0.41
C TRP A 233 10.93 -7.81 0.58
N PHE A 234 10.50 -7.27 1.70
CA PHE A 234 9.92 -8.03 2.80
C PHE A 234 8.61 -7.41 3.26
N ASP A 235 7.56 -8.22 3.33
CA ASP A 235 6.29 -7.85 3.95
C ASP A 235 6.48 -7.76 5.47
N VAL A 236 6.65 -6.54 5.97
CA VAL A 236 6.98 -6.32 7.39
C VAL A 236 5.90 -6.87 8.32
N ALA A 237 4.62 -6.65 7.99
CA ALA A 237 3.54 -7.13 8.84
C ALA A 237 3.53 -8.67 8.92
N ARG A 238 3.73 -9.35 7.79
CA ARG A 238 3.78 -10.82 7.78
C ARG A 238 5.05 -11.36 8.44
N ARG A 239 6.17 -10.65 8.35
CA ARG A 239 7.42 -11.02 9.04
C ARG A 239 7.30 -10.93 10.56
N LEU A 240 6.56 -9.95 11.07
CA LEU A 240 6.32 -9.78 12.52
C LEU A 240 5.16 -10.66 13.04
N HIS A 241 4.21 -11.04 12.17
CA HIS A 241 3.03 -11.86 12.51
C HIS A 241 2.88 -13.03 11.52
N PRO A 242 3.80 -14.01 11.52
CA PRO A 242 3.87 -15.04 10.47
C PRO A 242 2.63 -15.95 10.42
N GLU A 243 2.03 -16.26 11.57
CA GLU A 243 0.95 -17.24 11.71
C GLU A 243 -0.44 -16.61 11.95
N GLU A 244 -0.52 -15.28 12.10
CA GLU A 244 -1.76 -14.62 12.45
C GLU A 244 -2.64 -14.36 11.23
N ASP A 245 -3.98 -14.48 11.40
CA ASP A 245 -4.95 -14.00 10.44
C ASP A 245 -4.88 -12.46 10.35
N GLY A 246 -4.81 -11.93 9.13
CA GLY A 246 -4.66 -10.50 8.91
C GLY A 246 -3.21 -10.01 9.11
N PRO A 247 -2.98 -8.87 9.78
CA PRO A 247 -3.98 -7.90 10.24
C PRO A 247 -4.74 -7.26 9.06
N TYR A 248 -6.07 -7.35 9.08
CA TYR A 248 -6.87 -6.77 7.98
C TYR A 248 -6.79 -5.25 7.99
N THR A 249 -6.77 -4.67 6.78
CA THR A 249 -6.65 -3.22 6.60
C THR A 249 -7.84 -2.61 5.87
N TRP A 250 -8.63 -3.41 5.14
CA TRP A 250 -9.79 -2.95 4.38
C TRP A 250 -11.05 -3.75 4.70
N TRP A 251 -12.19 -3.05 4.77
CA TRP A 251 -13.53 -3.63 4.93
C TRP A 251 -14.54 -2.90 4.06
N THR A 252 -15.20 -3.64 3.18
CA THR A 252 -16.27 -3.07 2.35
C THR A 252 -17.31 -2.32 3.19
N TYR A 253 -17.92 -1.28 2.61
CA TYR A 253 -19.08 -0.60 3.21
C TYR A 253 -20.36 -1.44 3.16
N ARG A 254 -20.38 -2.56 2.42
CA ARG A 254 -21.55 -3.40 2.25
C ARG A 254 -21.71 -4.40 3.38
N GLY A 255 -22.94 -4.61 3.80
CA GLY A 255 -23.27 -5.59 4.84
C GLY A 255 -22.65 -5.28 6.19
N GLN A 256 -22.31 -6.30 6.95
CA GLN A 256 -21.70 -6.20 8.28
C GLN A 256 -20.19 -6.53 8.28
N ALA A 257 -19.50 -6.32 7.16
CA ALA A 257 -18.11 -6.74 7.00
C ALA A 257 -17.19 -6.16 8.08
N PHE A 258 -17.34 -4.88 8.39
CA PHE A 258 -16.55 -4.19 9.41
C PHE A 258 -16.82 -4.73 10.82
N ASN A 259 -18.09 -4.87 11.19
CA ASN A 259 -18.51 -5.35 12.51
C ASN A 259 -18.12 -6.82 12.73
N ASN A 260 -18.24 -7.66 11.69
CA ASN A 260 -17.86 -9.08 11.71
C ASN A 260 -16.37 -9.31 11.48
N ASN A 261 -15.58 -8.24 11.34
CA ASN A 261 -14.16 -8.30 10.99
C ASN A 261 -13.86 -9.15 9.74
N ALA A 262 -14.78 -9.15 8.75
CA ALA A 262 -14.60 -9.81 7.47
C ALA A 262 -13.79 -8.91 6.53
N GLY A 263 -12.52 -8.75 6.87
CA GLY A 263 -11.60 -7.84 6.20
C GLY A 263 -10.65 -8.52 5.22
N TRP A 264 -9.91 -7.67 4.50
CA TRP A 264 -8.83 -7.98 3.59
C TRP A 264 -7.57 -7.25 4.03
N ARG A 265 -6.42 -7.89 3.95
CA ARG A 265 -5.12 -7.25 4.11
C ARG A 265 -4.56 -7.00 2.71
N ILE A 266 -4.72 -5.78 2.24
CA ILE A 266 -4.30 -5.33 0.91
C ILE A 266 -3.37 -4.12 0.99
N ASP A 267 -3.21 -3.53 2.16
CA ASP A 267 -2.23 -2.49 2.44
C ASP A 267 -0.98 -3.14 3.07
N TYR A 268 0.19 -2.76 2.57
CA TYR A 268 1.48 -3.30 2.97
C TYR A 268 2.48 -2.20 3.28
N GLN A 269 3.49 -2.54 4.07
CA GLN A 269 4.77 -1.88 4.08
C GLN A 269 5.82 -2.92 3.64
N ALA A 270 6.25 -2.81 2.38
CA ALA A 270 7.36 -3.58 1.83
C ALA A 270 8.66 -2.86 2.17
N ALA A 271 9.55 -3.53 2.87
CA ALA A 271 10.82 -2.96 3.33
C ALA A 271 12.01 -3.68 2.71
N THR A 272 13.10 -2.94 2.48
CA THR A 272 14.41 -3.53 2.24
C THR A 272 14.92 -4.23 3.50
N ARG A 273 15.92 -5.10 3.37
CA ARG A 273 16.46 -5.86 4.52
C ARG A 273 16.90 -4.97 5.69
N PRO A 274 17.65 -3.86 5.50
CA PRO A 274 18.03 -3.01 6.61
C PRO A 274 16.82 -2.45 7.36
N MET A 275 15.77 -2.06 6.65
CA MET A 275 14.55 -1.57 7.29
C MET A 275 13.76 -2.70 7.96
N LEU A 276 13.71 -3.92 7.39
CA LEU A 276 13.10 -5.06 8.06
C LEU A 276 13.78 -5.35 9.42
N GLU A 277 15.10 -5.32 9.46
CA GLU A 277 15.89 -5.56 10.68
C GLU A 277 15.63 -4.51 11.78
N ARG A 278 15.23 -3.31 11.39
CA ARG A 278 14.82 -2.23 12.30
C ARG A 278 13.37 -2.33 12.76
N ALA A 279 12.52 -3.10 12.06
CA ALA A 279 11.11 -3.21 12.39
C ALA A 279 10.88 -3.87 13.76
N GLN A 280 10.16 -3.18 14.66
CA GLN A 280 9.93 -3.61 16.04
C GLN A 280 8.50 -4.12 16.25
N ARG A 281 7.53 -3.42 15.70
CA ARG A 281 6.11 -3.79 15.80
C ARG A 281 5.30 -3.22 14.64
N THR A 282 4.17 -3.86 14.37
CA THR A 282 3.17 -3.37 13.43
C THR A 282 1.77 -3.50 14.02
N TRP A 283 0.88 -2.59 13.64
CA TRP A 283 -0.52 -2.63 14.06
C TRP A 283 -1.40 -1.89 13.05
N VAL A 284 -2.69 -2.16 13.12
CA VAL A 284 -3.71 -1.45 12.33
C VAL A 284 -4.58 -0.62 13.26
N GLU A 285 -4.69 0.67 12.99
CA GLU A 285 -5.56 1.58 13.75
C GLU A 285 -6.99 1.53 13.22
N LYS A 286 -7.64 0.39 13.47
CA LYS A 286 -9.04 0.19 13.11
C LYS A 286 -9.95 1.06 13.98
N ALA A 287 -10.84 1.85 13.34
CA ALA A 287 -11.84 2.62 14.08
C ALA A 287 -12.70 1.72 14.98
N PRO A 288 -13.13 2.18 16.18
CA PRO A 288 -13.94 1.37 17.09
C PRO A 288 -15.29 0.94 16.49
N THR A 289 -15.90 1.79 15.67
CA THR A 289 -17.17 1.51 15.00
C THR A 289 -17.15 1.93 13.53
N VAL A 290 -18.11 1.42 12.75
CA VAL A 290 -18.23 1.74 11.33
C VAL A 290 -18.50 3.23 11.08
N GLU A 291 -19.19 3.88 12.01
CA GLU A 291 -19.56 5.31 11.91
C GLU A 291 -18.35 6.23 12.17
N GLN A 292 -17.37 5.75 12.95
CA GLN A 292 -16.19 6.53 13.31
C GLN A 292 -15.09 6.45 12.24
N ARG A 293 -15.16 5.51 11.30
CA ARG A 293 -14.17 5.42 10.24
C ARG A 293 -14.30 6.56 9.22
N TRP A 294 -13.19 7.15 8.87
CA TRP A 294 -13.10 8.20 7.84
C TRP A 294 -12.69 7.66 6.46
N SER A 295 -12.24 6.41 6.37
CA SER A 295 -11.99 5.63 5.14
C SER A 295 -12.53 4.22 5.29
N ASP A 296 -12.66 3.45 4.20
CA ASP A 296 -12.90 2.01 4.23
C ASP A 296 -11.63 1.20 4.50
N HIS A 297 -10.46 1.85 4.44
CA HIS A 297 -9.21 1.33 4.95
C HIS A 297 -8.92 1.87 6.35
N SER A 298 -8.05 1.19 7.08
CA SER A 298 -7.50 1.65 8.35
C SER A 298 -5.98 1.81 8.22
N PRO A 299 -5.38 2.81 8.88
CA PRO A 299 -3.93 2.98 8.85
C PRO A 299 -3.18 1.73 9.31
N LEU A 300 -2.23 1.26 8.51
CA LEU A 300 -1.23 0.26 8.87
C LEU A 300 0.03 0.98 9.32
N LEU A 301 0.42 0.80 10.58
CA LEU A 301 1.60 1.43 11.14
C LEU A 301 2.70 0.39 11.40
N VAL A 302 3.92 0.82 11.20
CA VAL A 302 5.13 0.07 11.59
C VAL A 302 6.08 1.01 12.33
N GLU A 303 6.58 0.54 13.46
CA GLU A 303 7.63 1.21 14.22
C GLU A 303 8.99 0.57 13.91
N TYR A 304 9.94 1.41 13.58
CA TYR A 304 11.32 1.08 13.28
C TYR A 304 12.26 1.70 14.33
N SER A 305 13.30 0.94 14.76
CA SER A 305 14.32 1.42 15.70
C SER A 305 15.33 2.37 15.08
#